data_8f55b9bf80e061dcab0b78d1169b41eb
#
_entry.id   8f55b9bf80e061dcab0b78d1169b41eb
#
_cell.length_a   1.000
_cell.length_b   1.000
_cell.length_c   1.000
_cell.angle_alpha   90.00
_cell.angle_beta   90.00
_cell.angle_gamma   90.00
#
_symmetry.space_group_name_H-M   'P 1'
#
loop_
_entity.id
_entity.type
_entity.pdbx_description
1 polymer ?
#
loop_
_entity_poly.entity_id
_entity_poly.type
_entity_poly.pdbx_seq_one_letter_code
_entity_poly.pdbx_strand_id
1 'polypeptide(L)'
;MNNKKMNQMRESIKKQNFAYVGIILLSAALYFVSQRPTITARYATSNYADFMQGFVIGMVIVLDIISIYHLVKYSNALKDDKKFTQIYNEMHDERMCHIEALSGKFTVKFAAIFLLLFAIVVSFFSFEAAIAIMAALFILGIAKIVSMVHYTRTYTGEE
;
A
#
# COMPACT_ATOMS: atom_id res chain seq x y z
N MET A 1 9.21 29.07 -14.90
CA MET A 1 9.33 27.61 -14.73
C MET A 1 9.30 26.94 -16.10
N ASN A 2 10.20 26.01 -16.40
CA ASN A 2 10.34 25.45 -17.76
C ASN A 2 9.12 24.55 -18.10
N ASN A 3 8.47 24.78 -19.27
CA ASN A 3 7.28 24.05 -19.71
C ASN A 3 7.46 22.52 -19.72
N LYS A 4 8.67 22.04 -19.98
CA LYS A 4 9.01 20.60 -19.96
C LYS A 4 8.87 20.01 -18.56
N LYS A 5 9.36 20.73 -17.53
CA LYS A 5 9.28 20.32 -16.13
C LYS A 5 7.81 20.29 -15.66
N MET A 6 7.04 21.28 -16.04
CA MET A 6 5.60 21.36 -15.73
C MET A 6 4.81 20.17 -16.31
N ASN A 7 5.10 19.78 -17.54
CA ASN A 7 4.44 18.63 -18.18
C ASN A 7 4.80 17.30 -17.49
N GLN A 8 6.07 17.08 -17.13
CA GLN A 8 6.50 15.90 -16.39
C GLN A 8 5.79 15.80 -15.02
N MET A 9 5.63 16.93 -14.35
CA MET A 9 4.91 17.02 -13.08
C MET A 9 3.44 16.62 -13.23
N ARG A 10 2.76 17.13 -14.27
CA ARG A 10 1.36 16.79 -14.55
C ARG A 10 1.18 15.30 -14.86
N GLU A 11 2.11 14.71 -15.59
CA GLU A 11 2.09 13.28 -15.88
C GLU A 11 2.27 12.42 -14.62
N SER A 12 3.15 12.81 -13.70
CA SER A 12 3.34 12.12 -12.43
C SER A 12 2.05 12.08 -11.61
N ILE A 13 1.37 13.23 -11.47
CA ILE A 13 0.10 13.32 -10.75
C ILE A 13 -1.01 12.51 -11.45
N LYS A 14 -1.06 12.53 -12.78
CA LYS A 14 -2.02 11.70 -13.55
C LYS A 14 -1.78 10.20 -13.34
N LYS A 15 -0.52 9.76 -13.28
CA LYS A 15 -0.19 8.36 -12.98
C LYS A 15 -0.66 7.95 -11.59
N GLN A 16 -0.50 8.82 -10.60
CA GLN A 16 -1.00 8.56 -9.25
C GLN A 16 -2.52 8.51 -9.21
N ASN A 17 -3.22 9.43 -9.88
CA ASN A 17 -4.67 9.37 -10.00
C ASN A 17 -5.14 8.06 -10.64
N PHE A 18 -4.47 7.61 -11.70
CA PHE A 18 -4.78 6.33 -12.33
C PHE A 18 -4.57 5.15 -11.38
N ALA A 19 -3.52 5.17 -10.57
CA ALA A 19 -3.29 4.15 -9.56
C ALA A 19 -4.42 4.09 -8.50
N TYR A 20 -4.90 5.25 -8.01
CA TYR A 20 -6.04 5.28 -7.07
C TYR A 20 -7.34 4.78 -7.71
N VAL A 21 -7.60 5.11 -8.97
CA VAL A 21 -8.74 4.51 -9.71
C VAL A 21 -8.59 2.99 -9.79
N GLY A 22 -7.38 2.51 -10.05
CA GLY A 22 -7.08 1.07 -10.04
C GLY A 22 -7.35 0.40 -8.70
N ILE A 23 -7.00 1.07 -7.59
CA ILE A 23 -7.27 0.57 -6.23
C ILE A 23 -8.79 0.48 -5.99
N ILE A 24 -9.58 1.50 -6.37
CA ILE A 24 -11.05 1.49 -6.25
C ILE A 24 -11.66 0.34 -7.06
N LEU A 25 -11.20 0.12 -8.29
CA LEU A 25 -11.69 -1.00 -9.10
C LEU A 25 -11.32 -2.36 -8.49
N LEU A 26 -10.12 -2.47 -7.94
CA LEU A 26 -9.67 -3.68 -7.26
C LEU A 26 -10.48 -3.94 -5.99
N SER A 27 -10.74 -2.92 -5.17
CA SER A 27 -11.55 -3.04 -3.95
C SER A 27 -12.98 -3.45 -4.26
N ALA A 28 -13.59 -2.89 -5.31
CA ALA A 28 -14.89 -3.31 -5.81
C ALA A 28 -14.88 -4.79 -6.26
N ALA A 29 -13.86 -5.21 -6.99
CA ALA A 29 -13.72 -6.61 -7.41
C ALA A 29 -13.60 -7.54 -6.20
N LEU A 30 -12.80 -7.19 -5.20
CA LEU A 30 -12.65 -7.96 -3.95
C LEU A 30 -13.97 -8.07 -3.19
N TYR A 31 -14.76 -6.98 -3.14
CA TYR A 31 -16.09 -7.00 -2.54
C TYR A 31 -17.00 -8.01 -3.25
N PHE A 32 -17.10 -7.95 -4.59
CA PHE A 32 -17.92 -8.89 -5.35
C PHE A 32 -17.47 -10.36 -5.21
N VAL A 33 -16.15 -10.60 -5.13
CA VAL A 33 -15.60 -11.93 -4.90
C VAL A 33 -15.97 -12.45 -3.51
N SER A 34 -15.88 -11.60 -2.49
CA SER A 34 -16.19 -11.98 -1.09
C SER A 34 -17.65 -12.39 -0.89
N GLN A 35 -18.57 -11.88 -1.73
CA GLN A 35 -20.00 -12.21 -1.68
C GLN A 35 -20.35 -13.55 -2.36
N ARG A 36 -19.38 -14.21 -3.00
CA ARG A 36 -19.65 -15.47 -3.69
C ARG A 36 -19.92 -16.61 -2.70
N PRO A 37 -21.01 -17.38 -2.87
CA PRO A 37 -21.34 -18.51 -2.00
C PRO A 37 -20.21 -19.54 -1.92
N THR A 38 -19.46 -19.73 -3.01
CA THR A 38 -18.30 -20.63 -3.06
C THR A 38 -17.15 -20.22 -2.13
N ILE A 39 -17.04 -18.94 -1.79
CA ILE A 39 -16.04 -18.44 -0.85
C ILE A 39 -16.56 -18.59 0.58
N THR A 40 -17.80 -18.20 0.84
CA THR A 40 -18.42 -18.29 2.17
C THR A 40 -18.58 -19.72 2.65
N ALA A 41 -18.85 -20.67 1.74
CA ALA A 41 -18.95 -22.09 2.05
C ALA A 41 -17.62 -22.75 2.49
N ARG A 42 -16.48 -22.07 2.32
CA ARG A 42 -15.16 -22.58 2.76
C ARG A 42 -14.89 -22.39 4.24
N TYR A 43 -15.65 -21.53 4.91
CA TYR A 43 -15.48 -21.30 6.33
C TYR A 43 -16.15 -22.42 7.15
N ALA A 44 -15.49 -22.82 8.23
CA ALA A 44 -15.93 -23.94 9.07
C ALA A 44 -17.28 -23.70 9.74
N THR A 45 -17.66 -22.44 9.99
CA THR A 45 -18.92 -22.03 10.58
C THR A 45 -19.47 -20.77 9.94
N SER A 46 -20.81 -20.59 9.99
CA SER A 46 -21.47 -19.36 9.51
C SER A 46 -20.94 -18.11 10.20
N ASN A 47 -20.63 -18.17 11.50
CA ASN A 47 -20.11 -17.04 12.26
C ASN A 47 -18.76 -16.57 11.74
N TYR A 48 -17.88 -17.48 11.30
CA TYR A 48 -16.61 -17.12 10.68
C TYR A 48 -16.81 -16.53 9.28
N ALA A 49 -17.76 -17.04 8.52
CA ALA A 49 -18.11 -16.47 7.22
C ALA A 49 -18.61 -15.03 7.35
N ASP A 50 -19.53 -14.78 8.28
CA ASP A 50 -20.10 -13.45 8.53
C ASP A 50 -19.04 -12.46 9.03
N PHE A 51 -18.15 -12.91 9.94
CA PHE A 51 -17.03 -12.09 10.41
C PHE A 51 -16.10 -11.72 9.26
N MET A 52 -15.72 -12.68 8.43
CA MET A 52 -14.78 -12.43 7.33
C MET A 52 -15.41 -11.56 6.24
N GLN A 53 -16.69 -11.70 5.97
CA GLN A 53 -17.40 -10.78 5.08
C GLN A 53 -17.38 -9.34 5.64
N GLY A 54 -17.72 -9.17 6.92
CA GLY A 54 -17.66 -7.87 7.59
C GLY A 54 -16.26 -7.26 7.56
N PHE A 55 -15.22 -8.08 7.78
CA PHE A 55 -13.83 -7.65 7.70
C PHE A 55 -13.47 -7.17 6.29
N VAL A 56 -13.81 -7.92 5.25
CA VAL A 56 -13.55 -7.52 3.86
C VAL A 56 -14.28 -6.23 3.51
N ILE A 57 -15.54 -6.08 3.89
CA ILE A 57 -16.32 -4.85 3.69
C ILE A 57 -15.64 -3.67 4.38
N GLY A 58 -15.22 -3.85 5.64
CA GLY A 58 -14.51 -2.82 6.39
C GLY A 58 -13.21 -2.38 5.70
N MET A 59 -12.40 -3.33 5.21
CA MET A 59 -11.17 -3.04 4.48
C MET A 59 -11.43 -2.32 3.15
N VAL A 60 -12.44 -2.73 2.39
CA VAL A 60 -12.87 -2.08 1.15
C VAL A 60 -13.25 -0.62 1.42
N ILE A 61 -14.08 -0.37 2.43
CA ILE A 61 -14.51 0.99 2.79
C ILE A 61 -13.30 1.87 3.13
N VAL A 62 -12.36 1.38 3.93
CA VAL A 62 -11.15 2.13 4.30
C VAL A 62 -10.29 2.43 3.06
N LEU A 63 -10.06 1.44 2.19
CA LEU A 63 -9.30 1.63 0.96
C LEU A 63 -9.95 2.64 0.03
N ASP A 64 -11.27 2.60 -0.12
CA ASP A 64 -12.03 3.52 -0.98
C ASP A 64 -12.02 4.93 -0.42
N ILE A 65 -12.21 5.13 0.88
CA ILE A 65 -12.13 6.46 1.51
C ILE A 65 -10.76 7.09 1.28
N ILE A 66 -9.67 6.35 1.53
CA ILE A 66 -8.30 6.83 1.33
C ILE A 66 -8.07 7.16 -0.15
N SER A 67 -8.49 6.28 -1.05
CA SER A 67 -8.29 6.44 -2.49
C SER A 67 -9.07 7.64 -3.04
N ILE A 68 -10.32 7.81 -2.64
CA ILE A 68 -11.17 8.95 -3.02
C ILE A 68 -10.58 10.27 -2.51
N TYR A 69 -10.12 10.30 -1.25
CA TYR A 69 -9.47 11.48 -0.67
C TYR A 69 -8.27 11.93 -1.51
N HIS A 70 -7.36 11.00 -1.82
CA HIS A 70 -6.18 11.32 -2.64
C HIS A 70 -6.55 11.69 -4.07
N LEU A 71 -7.52 11.01 -4.67
CA LEU A 71 -7.99 11.29 -6.02
C LEU A 71 -8.58 12.69 -6.13
N VAL A 72 -9.37 13.12 -5.15
CA VAL A 72 -9.93 14.48 -5.08
C VAL A 72 -8.81 15.50 -4.85
N LYS A 73 -7.88 15.23 -3.91
CA LYS A 73 -6.72 16.11 -3.64
C LYS A 73 -5.92 16.36 -4.92
N TYR A 74 -5.53 15.31 -5.63
CA TYR A 74 -4.70 15.41 -6.83
C TYR A 74 -5.47 15.94 -8.06
N SER A 75 -6.74 15.59 -8.18
CA SER A 75 -7.59 16.12 -9.26
C SER A 75 -7.80 17.64 -9.13
N ASN A 76 -8.00 18.13 -7.91
CA ASN A 76 -8.11 19.56 -7.65
C ASN A 76 -6.77 20.28 -7.85
N ALA A 77 -5.65 19.64 -7.56
CA ALA A 77 -4.32 20.19 -7.85
C ALA A 77 -4.10 20.40 -9.34
N LEU A 78 -4.58 19.50 -10.21
CA LEU A 78 -4.43 19.66 -11.65
C LEU A 78 -5.21 20.85 -12.24
N LYS A 79 -6.17 21.40 -11.50
CA LYS A 79 -7.01 22.54 -11.93
C LYS A 79 -6.46 23.89 -11.46
N ASP A 80 -5.58 23.92 -10.45
CA ASP A 80 -5.06 25.15 -9.83
C ASP A 80 -3.53 25.09 -9.78
N ASP A 81 -2.87 25.96 -10.53
CA ASP A 81 -1.40 25.98 -10.65
C ASP A 81 -0.69 26.25 -9.31
N LYS A 82 -1.32 26.96 -8.36
CA LYS A 82 -0.74 27.17 -7.01
C LYS A 82 -0.77 25.89 -6.20
N LYS A 83 -1.92 25.20 -6.13
CA LYS A 83 -2.06 23.91 -5.45
C LYS A 83 -1.21 22.84 -6.10
N PHE A 84 -1.09 22.89 -7.40
CA PHE A 84 -0.24 22.00 -8.17
C PHE A 84 1.24 22.12 -7.78
N THR A 85 1.77 23.36 -7.71
CA THR A 85 3.15 23.63 -7.31
C THR A 85 3.39 23.21 -5.86
N GLN A 86 2.43 23.48 -4.97
CA GLN A 86 2.51 23.07 -3.57
C GLN A 86 2.62 21.54 -3.42
N ILE A 87 1.73 20.78 -4.03
CA ILE A 87 1.75 19.32 -3.96
C ILE A 87 3.01 18.75 -4.58
N TYR A 88 3.49 19.34 -5.69
CA TYR A 88 4.75 18.90 -6.26
C TYR A 88 5.92 19.11 -5.33
N ASN A 89 6.02 20.27 -4.68
CA ASN A 89 7.08 20.54 -3.74
C ASN A 89 6.99 19.61 -2.52
N GLU A 90 5.78 19.34 -2.01
CA GLU A 90 5.57 18.34 -0.94
C GLU A 90 6.09 16.96 -1.34
N MET A 91 5.87 16.53 -2.59
CA MET A 91 6.29 15.20 -3.09
C MET A 91 7.79 15.10 -3.41
N HIS A 92 8.47 16.23 -3.62
CA HIS A 92 9.88 16.30 -4.01
C HIS A 92 10.74 17.04 -2.98
N ASP A 93 10.24 17.19 -1.77
CA ASP A 93 11.03 17.71 -0.65
C ASP A 93 12.09 16.65 -0.27
N GLU A 94 13.35 16.92 -0.63
CA GLU A 94 14.49 16.03 -0.37
C GLU A 94 14.60 15.63 1.10
N ARG A 95 14.30 16.56 2.00
CA ARG A 95 14.29 16.33 3.44
C ARG A 95 13.21 15.33 3.83
N MET A 96 11.99 15.49 3.30
CA MET A 96 10.89 14.56 3.57
C MET A 96 11.17 13.19 2.96
N CYS A 97 11.66 13.13 1.72
CA CYS A 97 12.07 11.87 1.09
C CYS A 97 13.14 11.13 1.91
N HIS A 98 14.11 11.87 2.47
CA HIS A 98 15.14 11.29 3.33
C HIS A 98 14.58 10.78 4.65
N ILE A 99 13.68 11.53 5.29
CA ILE A 99 12.98 11.13 6.54
C ILE A 99 12.13 9.88 6.28
N GLU A 100 11.38 9.84 5.19
CA GLU A 100 10.56 8.67 4.81
C GLU A 100 11.42 7.44 4.54
N ALA A 101 12.56 7.59 3.84
CA ALA A 101 13.48 6.49 3.59
C ALA A 101 14.09 5.93 4.89
N LEU A 102 14.51 6.78 5.81
CA LEU A 102 15.03 6.37 7.12
C LEU A 102 13.94 5.72 7.98
N SER A 103 12.76 6.34 8.04
CA SER A 103 11.60 5.81 8.76
C SER A 103 11.17 4.46 8.21
N GLY A 104 11.05 4.32 6.89
CA GLY A 104 10.71 3.05 6.24
C GLY A 104 11.69 1.93 6.56
N LYS A 105 13.01 2.23 6.53
CA LYS A 105 14.06 1.26 6.87
C LYS A 105 13.95 0.77 8.32
N PHE A 106 13.68 1.69 9.25
CA PHE A 106 13.50 1.35 10.68
C PHE A 106 12.22 0.54 10.89
N THR A 107 11.10 1.01 10.32
CA THR A 107 9.79 0.38 10.46
C THR A 107 9.79 -1.06 9.95
N VAL A 108 10.39 -1.32 8.78
CA VAL A 108 10.46 -2.68 8.23
C VAL A 108 11.27 -3.62 9.11
N LYS A 109 12.41 -3.15 9.68
CA LYS A 109 13.21 -3.96 10.60
C LYS A 109 12.45 -4.28 11.89
N PHE A 110 11.83 -3.25 12.48
CA PHE A 110 11.09 -3.39 13.72
C PHE A 110 9.88 -4.31 13.54
N ALA A 111 9.10 -4.10 12.48
CA ALA A 111 7.94 -4.94 12.15
C ALA A 111 8.34 -6.40 11.93
N ALA A 112 9.45 -6.67 11.23
CA ALA A 112 9.91 -8.04 11.01
C ALA A 112 10.27 -8.75 12.30
N ILE A 113 10.98 -8.10 13.23
CA ILE A 113 11.33 -8.66 14.55
C ILE A 113 10.06 -8.91 15.37
N PHE A 114 9.15 -7.94 15.39
CA PHE A 114 7.91 -8.05 16.18
C PHE A 114 7.01 -9.18 15.66
N LEU A 115 6.85 -9.28 14.34
CA LEU A 115 6.08 -10.36 13.70
C LEU A 115 6.72 -11.72 13.94
N LEU A 116 8.06 -11.83 13.96
CA LEU A 116 8.74 -13.08 14.27
C LEU A 116 8.48 -13.53 15.71
N LEU A 117 8.59 -12.62 16.67
CA LEU A 117 8.28 -12.91 18.07
C LEU A 117 6.80 -13.27 18.24
N PHE A 118 5.92 -12.56 17.54
CA PHE A 118 4.49 -12.84 17.56
C PHE A 118 4.16 -14.20 16.94
N ALA A 119 4.84 -14.60 15.85
CA ALA A 119 4.67 -15.93 15.25
C ALA A 119 5.03 -17.05 16.25
N ILE A 120 6.12 -16.87 17.04
CA ILE A 120 6.50 -17.83 18.07
C ILE A 120 5.40 -17.97 19.13
N VAL A 121 4.86 -16.86 19.62
CA VAL A 121 3.77 -16.88 20.61
C VAL A 121 2.52 -17.55 20.04
N VAL A 122 2.12 -17.17 18.82
CA VAL A 122 0.93 -17.71 18.16
C VAL A 122 1.05 -19.18 17.83
N SER A 123 2.27 -19.70 17.58
CA SER A 123 2.49 -21.12 17.31
C SER A 123 2.05 -22.04 18.44
N PHE A 124 1.99 -21.55 19.67
CA PHE A 124 1.48 -22.32 20.81
C PHE A 124 -0.05 -22.44 20.84
N PHE A 125 -0.76 -21.60 20.07
CA PHE A 125 -2.23 -21.55 20.06
C PHE A 125 -2.82 -22.05 18.74
N SER A 126 -2.17 -21.75 17.60
CA SER A 126 -2.65 -22.09 16.28
C SER A 126 -1.51 -22.25 15.30
N PHE A 127 -1.32 -23.50 14.82
CA PHE A 127 -0.32 -23.82 13.80
C PHE A 127 -0.58 -23.09 12.48
N GLU A 128 -1.85 -23.03 12.05
CA GLU A 128 -2.24 -22.40 10.79
C GLU A 128 -1.98 -20.87 10.78
N ALA A 129 -2.28 -20.20 11.91
CA ALA A 129 -2.00 -18.79 12.08
C ALA A 129 -0.48 -18.52 12.12
N ALA A 130 0.30 -19.38 12.76
CA ALA A 130 1.76 -19.25 12.77
C ALA A 130 2.34 -19.38 11.35
N ILE A 131 1.88 -20.34 10.54
CA ILE A 131 2.30 -20.49 9.13
C ILE A 131 1.93 -19.24 8.32
N ALA A 132 0.74 -18.68 8.51
CA ALA A 132 0.32 -17.48 7.81
C ALA A 132 1.25 -16.28 8.11
N ILE A 133 1.63 -16.09 9.37
CA ILE A 133 2.57 -15.04 9.78
C ILE A 133 3.96 -15.29 9.19
N MET A 134 4.44 -16.54 9.20
CA MET A 134 5.74 -16.91 8.60
C MET A 134 5.74 -16.65 7.08
N ALA A 135 4.66 -16.97 6.38
CA ALA A 135 4.51 -16.67 4.96
C ALA A 135 4.54 -15.15 4.69
N ALA A 136 3.86 -14.36 5.51
CA ALA A 136 3.89 -12.89 5.42
C ALA A 136 5.31 -12.34 5.63
N LEU A 137 6.06 -12.84 6.61
CA LEU A 137 7.46 -12.48 6.84
C LEU A 137 8.35 -12.83 5.64
N PHE A 138 8.12 -13.99 5.02
CA PHE A 138 8.87 -14.44 3.85
C PHE A 138 8.63 -13.52 2.65
N ILE A 139 7.37 -13.15 2.39
CA ILE A 139 6.99 -12.20 1.34
C ILE A 139 7.65 -10.84 1.58
N LEU A 140 7.63 -10.34 2.83
CA LEU A 140 8.26 -9.07 3.21
C LEU A 140 9.78 -9.11 3.00
N GLY A 141 10.43 -10.25 3.29
CA GLY A 141 11.84 -10.47 3.03
C GLY A 141 12.19 -10.44 1.54
N ILE A 142 11.41 -11.14 0.72
CA ILE A 142 11.57 -11.13 -0.76
C ILE A 142 11.38 -9.72 -1.31
N ALA A 143 10.31 -9.02 -0.92
CA ALA A 143 10.04 -7.66 -1.36
C ALA A 143 11.20 -6.71 -1.04
N LYS A 144 11.80 -6.85 0.15
CA LYS A 144 12.97 -6.07 0.54
C LYS A 144 14.19 -6.38 -0.32
N ILE A 145 14.48 -7.65 -0.61
CA ILE A 145 15.61 -8.05 -1.46
C ILE A 145 15.41 -7.51 -2.87
N VAL A 146 14.23 -7.68 -3.45
CA VAL A 146 13.89 -7.16 -4.79
C VAL A 146 14.07 -5.65 -4.86
N SER A 147 13.54 -4.92 -3.88
CA SER A 147 13.71 -3.47 -3.79
C SER A 147 15.19 -3.08 -3.70
N MET A 148 15.96 -3.77 -2.84
CA MET A 148 17.39 -3.47 -2.69
C MET A 148 18.16 -3.70 -3.99
N VAL A 149 17.90 -4.81 -4.70
CA VAL A 149 18.54 -5.10 -6.00
C VAL A 149 18.15 -4.09 -7.06
N HIS A 150 16.86 -3.71 -7.10
CA HIS A 150 16.36 -2.69 -8.02
C HIS A 150 17.07 -1.35 -7.81
N TYR A 151 17.07 -0.85 -6.59
CA TYR A 151 17.69 0.45 -6.27
C TYR A 151 19.22 0.42 -6.44
N THR A 152 19.89 -0.67 -6.09
CA THR A 152 21.34 -0.79 -6.32
C THR A 152 21.72 -0.74 -7.81
N ARG A 153 20.85 -1.24 -8.69
CA ARG A 153 21.08 -1.20 -10.15
C ARG A 153 20.70 0.14 -10.79
N THR A 154 19.74 0.84 -10.20
CA THR A 154 19.20 2.09 -10.77
C THR A 154 19.92 3.31 -10.21
N TYR A 155 20.56 3.18 -9.04
CA TYR A 155 21.34 4.24 -8.41
C TYR A 155 22.72 4.30 -9.04
N THR A 156 22.82 4.93 -10.20
CA THR A 156 24.10 5.45 -10.72
C THR A 156 24.37 6.71 -9.94
N GLY A 157 25.31 6.62 -9.00
CA GLY A 157 25.74 7.79 -8.23
C GLY A 157 26.37 8.82 -9.17
N GLU A 158 25.54 9.77 -9.59
CA GLU A 158 26.01 11.07 -10.06
C GLU A 158 25.99 11.98 -8.83
N GLU A 159 27.14 12.09 -8.17
CA GLU A 159 27.49 13.23 -7.33
C GLU A 159 27.84 14.43 -8.20
#